data_370faae0658e3254eb6303a34180d50d
#
_entry.id   370faae0658e3254eb6303a34180d50d
#
_cell.length_a   1.000
_cell.length_b   1.000
_cell.length_c   1.000
_cell.angle_alpha   90.00
_cell.angle_beta   90.00
_cell.angle_gamma   90.00
#
_symmetry.space_group_name_H-M   'P 1'
#
loop_
_entity.id
_entity.type
_entity.pdbx_description
1 polymer ?
#
loop_
_entity_poly.entity_id
_entity_poly.type
_entity_poly.pdbx_seq_one_letter_code
_entity_poly.pdbx_strand_id
1 'polypeptide(L)'
;STYTAVEEAKKLEALGADCLMLLPPFFLKPSGEQIYRHMLAVCRAVKLPVMIQYAPEQTGVTIPPEILCRLSEESENARYYKIECKPSGGYISSLLGRQPSARVFAGNAGYQMIEAFDRGAVGVMPGCSMFDVYRRLYDALTNGDRSEAMRIHARLLEILNHIRQNVEMIIYFEKRILKRRGFIDSDFCREPS
;
A
#
# COMPACT_ATOMS: atom_id res chain seq x y z
N SER A 1 -3.51 16.29 12.17
CA SER A 1 -2.28 16.72 12.84
C SER A 1 -1.50 15.54 13.40
N THR A 2 -0.24 15.74 13.77
CA THR A 2 0.55 14.68 14.45
C THR A 2 -0.11 14.24 15.75
N TYR A 3 -0.61 15.18 16.54
CA TYR A 3 -1.35 14.87 17.76
C TYR A 3 -2.55 13.96 17.50
N THR A 4 -3.39 14.30 16.54
CA THR A 4 -4.58 13.50 16.20
C THR A 4 -4.18 12.09 15.71
N ALA A 5 -3.13 11.99 14.90
CA ALA A 5 -2.66 10.69 14.39
C ALA A 5 -2.13 9.80 15.53
N VAL A 6 -1.43 10.37 16.51
CA VAL A 6 -0.96 9.65 17.70
C VAL A 6 -2.12 9.15 18.55
N GLU A 7 -3.11 9.99 18.82
CA GLU A 7 -4.29 9.58 19.62
C GLU A 7 -5.13 8.51 18.93
N GLU A 8 -5.34 8.62 17.61
CA GLU A 8 -6.03 7.57 16.85
C GLU A 8 -5.22 6.26 16.80
N ALA A 9 -3.89 6.34 16.67
CA ALA A 9 -3.05 5.15 16.70
C ALA A 9 -3.16 4.38 18.03
N LYS A 10 -3.08 5.08 19.16
CA LYS A 10 -3.27 4.48 20.49
C LYS A 10 -4.66 3.87 20.67
N LYS A 11 -5.69 4.56 20.17
CA LYS A 11 -7.05 4.06 20.23
C LYS A 11 -7.22 2.78 19.40
N LEU A 12 -6.67 2.73 18.20
CA LEU A 12 -6.74 1.54 17.35
C LEU A 12 -5.95 0.36 17.95
N GLU A 13 -4.81 0.62 18.58
CA GLU A 13 -4.08 -0.38 19.35
C GLU A 13 -4.91 -0.94 20.49
N ALA A 14 -5.57 -0.08 21.26
CA ALA A 14 -6.43 -0.48 22.37
C ALA A 14 -7.67 -1.27 21.92
N LEU A 15 -8.13 -1.04 20.67
CA LEU A 15 -9.23 -1.79 20.04
C LEU A 15 -8.79 -3.13 19.43
N GLY A 16 -7.52 -3.50 19.53
CA GLY A 16 -7.02 -4.80 19.08
C GLY A 16 -6.60 -4.85 17.62
N ALA A 17 -6.19 -3.74 17.00
CA ALA A 17 -5.56 -3.77 15.68
C ALA A 17 -4.26 -4.56 15.73
N ASP A 18 -3.94 -5.31 14.66
CA ASP A 18 -2.68 -6.07 14.54
C ASP A 18 -1.57 -5.25 13.85
N CYS A 19 -1.95 -4.27 13.05
CA CYS A 19 -1.04 -3.40 12.30
C CYS A 19 -1.76 -2.09 11.96
N LEU A 20 -1.03 -0.99 11.97
CA LEU A 20 -1.55 0.31 11.53
C LEU A 20 -0.97 0.66 10.16
N MET A 21 -1.77 1.29 9.30
CA MET A 21 -1.30 1.86 8.04
C MET A 21 -1.31 3.38 8.14
N LEU A 22 -0.17 4.01 7.88
CA LEU A 22 0.05 5.43 8.05
C LEU A 22 0.42 6.08 6.72
N LEU A 23 -0.37 7.07 6.30
CA LEU A 23 -0.01 8.00 5.23
C LEU A 23 0.85 9.16 5.78
N PRO A 24 1.73 9.77 4.94
CA PRO A 24 2.36 11.02 5.33
C PRO A 24 1.31 12.12 5.49
N PRO A 25 1.56 13.13 6.35
CA PRO A 25 0.76 14.34 6.34
C PRO A 25 0.96 15.04 4.98
N PHE A 26 -0.12 15.46 4.32
CA PHE A 26 -0.02 15.95 2.94
C PHE A 26 -0.71 17.30 2.69
N PHE A 27 -1.70 17.67 3.48
CA PHE A 27 -2.53 18.87 3.23
C PHE A 27 -1.70 20.15 3.13
N LEU A 28 -0.73 20.36 4.01
CA LEU A 28 0.14 21.54 4.03
C LEU A 28 1.46 21.37 3.28
N LYS A 29 1.62 20.28 2.52
CA LYS A 29 2.85 19.94 1.78
C LYS A 29 4.10 20.04 2.67
N PRO A 30 4.20 19.24 3.72
CA PRO A 30 5.31 19.30 4.67
C PRO A 30 6.64 18.91 4.02
N SER A 31 7.74 19.40 4.61
CA SER A 31 9.09 18.97 4.24
C SER A 31 9.36 17.50 4.64
N GLY A 32 10.38 16.88 4.05
CA GLY A 32 10.79 15.51 4.41
C GLY A 32 11.05 15.35 5.91
N GLU A 33 11.67 16.33 6.56
CA GLU A 33 11.93 16.30 8.01
C GLU A 33 10.62 16.38 8.84
N GLN A 34 9.64 17.16 8.39
CA GLN A 34 8.32 17.22 9.05
C GLN A 34 7.55 15.91 8.89
N ILE A 35 7.63 15.28 7.70
CA ILE A 35 7.06 13.95 7.44
C ILE A 35 7.70 12.92 8.36
N TYR A 36 9.04 12.90 8.42
CA TYR A 36 9.79 12.01 9.30
C TYR A 36 9.35 12.13 10.75
N ARG A 37 9.34 13.36 11.29
CA ARG A 37 8.93 13.60 12.70
C ARG A 37 7.50 13.16 12.97
N HIS A 38 6.60 13.39 12.03
CA HIS A 38 5.21 12.94 12.15
C HIS A 38 5.12 11.42 12.23
N MET A 39 5.77 10.71 11.31
CA MET A 39 5.77 9.25 11.28
C MET A 39 6.43 8.65 12.52
N LEU A 40 7.57 9.20 12.93
CA LEU A 40 8.28 8.75 14.12
C LEU A 40 7.44 8.93 15.39
N ALA A 41 6.72 10.04 15.51
CA ALA A 41 5.84 10.28 16.65
C ALA A 41 4.73 9.23 16.77
N VAL A 42 4.14 8.83 15.63
CA VAL A 42 3.12 7.76 15.59
C VAL A 42 3.75 6.41 15.94
N CYS A 43 4.87 6.06 15.28
CA CYS A 43 5.56 4.79 15.54
C CYS A 43 5.96 4.64 17.01
N ARG A 44 6.46 5.70 17.65
CA ARG A 44 6.85 5.68 19.08
C ARG A 44 5.66 5.62 20.05
N ALA A 45 4.46 5.97 19.58
CA ALA A 45 3.26 6.01 20.42
C ALA A 45 2.58 4.65 20.59
N VAL A 46 2.91 3.66 19.76
CA VAL A 46 2.31 2.32 19.74
C VAL A 46 3.37 1.22 19.67
N LYS A 47 2.99 0.02 20.08
CA LYS A 47 3.83 -1.18 19.96
C LYS A 47 3.55 -1.98 18.70
N LEU A 48 2.41 -1.74 18.07
CA LEU A 48 1.99 -2.41 16.84
C LEU A 48 2.94 -2.12 15.69
N PRO A 49 3.09 -3.05 14.73
CA PRO A 49 3.69 -2.76 13.44
C PRO A 49 2.99 -1.60 12.75
N VAL A 50 3.78 -0.68 12.19
CA VAL A 50 3.27 0.46 11.43
C VAL A 50 3.73 0.30 9.98
N MET A 51 2.77 0.17 9.06
CA MET A 51 3.01 0.16 7.63
C MET A 51 2.96 1.58 7.10
N ILE A 52 4.04 2.05 6.53
CA ILE A 52 4.06 3.36 5.86
C ILE A 52 3.56 3.22 4.44
N GLN A 53 2.52 3.97 4.10
CA GLN A 53 2.01 4.03 2.72
C GLN A 53 2.63 5.21 1.98
N TYR A 54 3.37 4.92 0.93
CA TYR A 54 3.94 5.92 0.03
C TYR A 54 3.12 6.00 -1.26
N ALA A 55 2.25 6.99 -1.33
CA ALA A 55 1.26 7.20 -2.40
C ALA A 55 1.35 8.64 -2.96
N PRO A 56 2.44 8.99 -3.67
CA PRO A 56 2.70 10.38 -4.09
C PRO A 56 1.67 10.94 -5.06
N GLU A 57 1.02 10.11 -5.88
CA GLU A 57 -0.02 10.56 -6.81
C GLU A 57 -1.28 11.04 -6.07
N GLN A 58 -1.62 10.40 -4.94
CA GLN A 58 -2.79 10.74 -4.13
C GLN A 58 -2.49 11.84 -3.12
N THR A 59 -1.29 11.86 -2.57
CA THR A 59 -0.92 12.81 -1.50
C THR A 59 -0.24 14.07 -2.02
N GLY A 60 0.34 14.03 -3.22
CA GLY A 60 1.19 15.12 -3.73
C GLY A 60 2.49 15.32 -2.94
N VAL A 61 2.89 14.32 -2.14
CA VAL A 61 4.05 14.38 -1.26
C VAL A 61 5.05 13.30 -1.63
N THR A 62 6.31 13.69 -1.77
CA THR A 62 7.42 12.77 -2.04
C THR A 62 8.17 12.42 -0.76
N ILE A 63 8.44 11.14 -0.56
CA ILE A 63 9.25 10.62 0.55
C ILE A 63 10.48 9.93 -0.05
N PRO A 64 11.68 10.49 0.07
CA PRO A 64 12.89 9.79 -0.33
C PRO A 64 13.10 8.50 0.49
N PRO A 65 13.63 7.41 -0.10
CA PRO A 65 13.85 6.15 0.62
C PRO A 65 14.68 6.31 1.90
N GLU A 66 15.60 7.28 1.94
CA GLU A 66 16.43 7.60 3.11
C GLU A 66 15.61 7.97 4.34
N ILE A 67 14.49 8.65 4.14
CA ILE A 67 13.56 9.01 5.25
C ILE A 67 12.95 7.75 5.86
N LEU A 68 12.57 6.77 5.04
CA LEU A 68 12.01 5.51 5.52
C LEU A 68 13.05 4.64 6.21
N CYS A 69 14.28 4.62 5.69
CA CYS A 69 15.40 3.90 6.33
C CYS A 69 15.70 4.49 7.72
N ARG A 70 15.86 5.81 7.80
CA ARG A 70 16.07 6.51 9.07
C ARG A 70 14.95 6.24 10.07
N LEU A 71 13.69 6.19 9.61
CA LEU A 71 12.54 5.87 10.46
C LEU A 71 12.67 4.48 11.09
N SER A 72 13.07 3.49 10.30
CA SER A 72 13.23 2.12 10.80
C SER A 72 14.44 1.92 11.71
N GLU A 73 15.48 2.74 11.58
CA GLU A 73 16.62 2.75 12.49
C GLU A 73 16.23 3.23 13.88
N GLU A 74 15.28 4.18 13.95
CA GLU A 74 14.81 4.77 15.22
C GLU A 74 13.54 4.11 15.77
N SER A 75 12.85 3.24 15.00
CA SER A 75 11.60 2.61 15.42
C SER A 75 11.46 1.22 14.82
N GLU A 76 11.61 0.19 15.63
CA GLU A 76 11.61 -1.21 15.19
C GLU A 76 10.28 -1.67 14.57
N ASN A 77 9.16 -1.02 14.90
CA ASN A 77 7.85 -1.32 14.36
C ASN A 77 7.59 -0.72 12.97
N ALA A 78 8.48 0.16 12.45
CA ALA A 78 8.40 0.77 11.12
C ALA A 78 9.16 -0.06 10.07
N ARG A 79 8.70 -1.28 9.75
CA ARG A 79 9.36 -2.20 8.80
C ARG A 79 8.51 -2.59 7.61
N TYR A 80 7.27 -2.13 7.56
CA TYR A 80 6.32 -2.46 6.50
C TYR A 80 6.06 -1.23 5.63
N TYR A 81 6.08 -1.43 4.32
CA TYR A 81 5.93 -0.34 3.36
C TYR A 81 4.99 -0.73 2.24
N LYS A 82 3.93 0.06 2.01
CA LYS A 82 3.08 -0.05 0.84
C LYS A 82 3.50 1.00 -0.18
N ILE A 83 4.11 0.56 -1.28
CA ILE A 83 4.70 1.44 -2.30
C ILE A 83 3.74 1.60 -3.47
N GLU A 84 3.32 2.84 -3.73
CA GLU A 84 2.33 3.21 -4.76
C GLU A 84 2.82 4.30 -5.71
N CYS A 85 4.11 4.61 -5.74
CA CYS A 85 4.69 5.49 -6.76
C CYS A 85 4.74 4.81 -8.13
N LYS A 86 4.83 5.58 -9.21
CA LYS A 86 4.96 5.11 -10.58
C LYS A 86 6.20 5.71 -11.27
N PRO A 87 7.10 4.86 -11.77
CA PRO A 87 7.18 3.41 -11.57
C PRO A 87 7.64 3.06 -10.15
N SER A 88 7.14 1.95 -9.58
CA SER A 88 7.47 1.54 -8.21
C SER A 88 8.82 0.81 -8.11
N GLY A 89 9.27 0.16 -9.19
CA GLY A 89 10.42 -0.75 -9.17
C GLY A 89 11.72 -0.09 -8.70
N GLY A 90 12.06 1.08 -9.24
CA GLY A 90 13.26 1.83 -8.83
C GLY A 90 13.24 2.21 -7.35
N TYR A 91 12.09 2.63 -6.85
CA TYR A 91 11.92 2.97 -5.44
C TYR A 91 12.08 1.74 -4.53
N ILE A 92 11.45 0.61 -4.90
CA ILE A 92 11.57 -0.66 -4.17
C ILE A 92 13.03 -1.11 -4.11
N SER A 93 13.74 -1.10 -5.24
CA SER A 93 15.16 -1.46 -5.27
C SER A 93 16.01 -0.54 -4.40
N SER A 94 15.76 0.78 -4.44
CA SER A 94 16.49 1.75 -3.62
C SER A 94 16.23 1.55 -2.13
N LEU A 95 15.00 1.29 -1.74
CA LEU A 95 14.63 1.03 -0.34
C LEU A 95 15.27 -0.27 0.17
N LEU A 96 15.09 -1.38 -0.56
CA LEU A 96 15.61 -2.69 -0.16
C LEU A 96 17.14 -2.76 -0.21
N GLY A 97 17.78 -2.02 -1.12
CA GLY A 97 19.25 -1.91 -1.14
C GLY A 97 19.84 -1.24 0.10
N ARG A 98 19.08 -0.33 0.73
CA ARG A 98 19.46 0.34 1.99
C ARG A 98 18.99 -0.40 3.22
N GLN A 99 17.83 -1.02 3.15
CA GLN A 99 17.17 -1.71 4.25
C GLN A 99 16.67 -3.10 3.80
N PRO A 100 17.56 -4.11 3.73
CA PRO A 100 17.18 -5.46 3.28
C PRO A 100 16.11 -6.15 4.12
N SER A 101 15.94 -5.72 5.38
CA SER A 101 14.90 -6.24 6.28
C SER A 101 13.51 -5.65 6.06
N ALA A 102 13.36 -4.65 5.18
CA ALA A 102 12.09 -4.03 4.88
C ALA A 102 11.10 -5.02 4.23
N ARG A 103 9.85 -4.96 4.66
CA ARG A 103 8.76 -5.77 4.10
C ARG A 103 7.93 -4.89 3.18
N VAL A 104 8.19 -5.00 1.88
CA VAL A 104 7.56 -4.14 0.87
C VAL A 104 6.35 -4.83 0.24
N PHE A 105 5.22 -4.11 0.21
CA PHE A 105 4.00 -4.51 -0.48
C PHE A 105 3.79 -3.60 -1.71
N ALA A 106 3.50 -4.22 -2.85
CA ALA A 106 3.13 -3.49 -4.05
C ALA A 106 1.72 -2.90 -3.87
N GLY A 107 1.58 -1.62 -4.11
CA GLY A 107 0.29 -0.93 -4.15
C GLY A 107 -0.26 -0.83 -5.58
N ASN A 108 -1.04 0.21 -5.87
CA ASN A 108 -1.63 0.48 -7.18
C ASN A 108 -2.32 -0.73 -7.82
N ALA A 109 -3.08 -1.49 -7.00
CA ALA A 109 -3.74 -2.72 -7.42
C ALA A 109 -2.80 -3.73 -8.11
N GLY A 110 -1.52 -3.71 -7.80
CA GLY A 110 -0.57 -4.67 -8.36
C GLY A 110 -0.28 -4.49 -9.86
N TYR A 111 -0.45 -3.28 -10.42
CA TYR A 111 -0.07 -3.00 -11.81
C TYR A 111 1.33 -3.50 -12.18
N GLN A 112 2.27 -3.36 -11.27
CA GLN A 112 3.65 -3.79 -11.41
C GLN A 112 3.98 -4.94 -10.46
N MET A 113 3.02 -5.82 -10.15
CA MET A 113 3.18 -6.86 -9.14
C MET A 113 4.35 -7.80 -9.46
N ILE A 114 4.46 -8.28 -10.71
CA ILE A 114 5.53 -9.18 -11.13
C ILE A 114 6.90 -8.50 -10.95
N GLU A 115 7.05 -7.28 -11.47
CA GLU A 115 8.30 -6.51 -11.32
C GLU A 115 8.64 -6.23 -9.86
N ALA A 116 7.63 -5.89 -9.04
CA ALA A 116 7.82 -5.63 -7.62
C ALA A 116 8.35 -6.89 -6.89
N PHE A 117 7.80 -8.06 -7.21
CA PHE A 117 8.27 -9.34 -6.65
C PHE A 117 9.68 -9.68 -7.12
N ASP A 118 10.00 -9.47 -8.40
CA ASP A 118 11.38 -9.65 -8.93
C ASP A 118 12.40 -8.77 -8.20
N ARG A 119 11.95 -7.66 -7.60
CA ARG A 119 12.78 -6.73 -6.82
C ARG A 119 12.73 -6.96 -5.30
N GLY A 120 12.02 -7.99 -4.85
CA GLY A 120 11.96 -8.40 -3.45
C GLY A 120 10.72 -7.93 -2.67
N ALA A 121 9.68 -7.43 -3.32
CA ALA A 121 8.40 -7.24 -2.64
C ALA A 121 7.84 -8.58 -2.14
N VAL A 122 7.20 -8.55 -0.98
CA VAL A 122 6.72 -9.77 -0.30
C VAL A 122 5.21 -9.96 -0.39
N GLY A 123 4.51 -9.02 -0.99
CA GLY A 123 3.07 -9.08 -1.12
C GLY A 123 2.50 -7.96 -1.98
N VAL A 124 1.19 -7.93 -2.09
CA VAL A 124 0.42 -6.91 -2.79
C VAL A 124 -0.79 -6.51 -1.95
N MET A 125 -1.19 -5.24 -2.04
CA MET A 125 -2.40 -4.72 -1.39
C MET A 125 -3.34 -4.11 -2.44
N PRO A 126 -4.12 -4.94 -3.12
CA PRO A 126 -5.08 -4.49 -4.14
C PRO A 126 -6.43 -4.13 -3.53
N GLY A 127 -7.38 -3.75 -4.39
CA GLY A 127 -8.81 -3.75 -4.05
C GLY A 127 -9.32 -5.16 -3.75
N CYS A 128 -10.42 -5.25 -3.03
CA CYS A 128 -10.93 -6.53 -2.49
C CYS A 128 -11.81 -7.33 -3.47
N SER A 129 -12.23 -6.72 -4.59
CA SER A 129 -13.24 -7.36 -5.48
C SER A 129 -12.73 -8.60 -6.21
N MET A 130 -11.41 -8.69 -6.44
CA MET A 130 -10.76 -9.77 -7.18
C MET A 130 -9.68 -10.48 -6.34
N PHE A 131 -9.84 -10.54 -5.03
CA PHE A 131 -8.84 -11.08 -4.10
C PHE A 131 -8.36 -12.49 -4.44
N ASP A 132 -9.24 -13.34 -4.93
CA ASP A 132 -8.95 -14.70 -5.37
C ASP A 132 -8.04 -14.74 -6.62
N VAL A 133 -8.19 -13.79 -7.54
CA VAL A 133 -7.29 -13.65 -8.70
C VAL A 133 -5.90 -13.23 -8.23
N TYR A 134 -5.83 -12.25 -7.31
CA TYR A 134 -4.56 -11.83 -6.72
C TYR A 134 -3.90 -12.92 -5.90
N ARG A 135 -4.69 -13.73 -5.20
CA ARG A 135 -4.18 -14.88 -4.45
C ARG A 135 -3.53 -15.90 -5.39
N ARG A 136 -4.20 -16.26 -6.49
CA ARG A 136 -3.63 -17.17 -7.49
C ARG A 136 -2.37 -16.61 -8.14
N LEU A 137 -2.34 -15.31 -8.44
CA LEU A 137 -1.14 -14.64 -8.96
C LEU A 137 0.01 -14.68 -7.94
N TYR A 138 -0.28 -14.41 -6.67
CA TYR A 138 0.69 -14.50 -5.58
C TYR A 138 1.25 -15.92 -5.44
N ASP A 139 0.38 -16.93 -5.44
CA ASP A 139 0.79 -18.33 -5.33
C ASP A 139 1.67 -18.75 -6.53
N ALA A 140 1.32 -18.35 -7.76
CA ALA A 140 2.15 -18.61 -8.93
C ALA A 140 3.54 -17.96 -8.81
N LEU A 141 3.63 -16.71 -8.35
CA LEU A 141 4.91 -16.01 -8.15
C LEU A 141 5.76 -16.68 -7.06
N THR A 142 5.15 -17.03 -5.93
CA THR A 142 5.88 -17.64 -4.79
C THR A 142 6.30 -19.07 -5.05
N ASN A 143 5.57 -19.80 -5.90
CA ASN A 143 5.92 -21.16 -6.35
C ASN A 143 6.88 -21.18 -7.56
N GLY A 144 7.26 -20.01 -8.08
CA GLY A 144 8.18 -19.91 -9.21
C GLY A 144 7.54 -20.20 -10.58
N ASP A 145 6.22 -20.34 -10.65
CA ASP A 145 5.49 -20.50 -11.93
C ASP A 145 5.29 -19.16 -12.62
N ARG A 146 6.39 -18.69 -13.23
CA ARG A 146 6.39 -17.40 -13.91
C ARG A 146 5.46 -17.35 -15.11
N SER A 147 5.29 -18.46 -15.82
CA SER A 147 4.40 -18.54 -16.99
C SER A 147 2.94 -18.29 -16.59
N GLU A 148 2.47 -19.00 -15.57
CA GLU A 148 1.12 -18.82 -15.03
C GLU A 148 0.94 -17.42 -14.42
N ALA A 149 1.95 -16.93 -13.69
CA ALA A 149 1.92 -15.56 -13.14
C ALA A 149 1.74 -14.51 -14.24
N MET A 150 2.49 -14.60 -15.32
CA MET A 150 2.37 -13.68 -16.46
C MET A 150 1.00 -13.79 -17.14
N ARG A 151 0.49 -15.00 -17.29
CA ARG A 151 -0.84 -15.26 -17.91
C ARG A 151 -1.96 -14.65 -17.08
N ILE A 152 -1.94 -14.82 -15.75
CA ILE A 152 -2.94 -14.23 -14.84
C ILE A 152 -2.81 -12.71 -14.84
N HIS A 153 -1.59 -12.20 -14.72
CA HIS A 153 -1.33 -10.76 -14.61
C HIS A 153 -1.72 -10.01 -15.88
N ALA A 154 -1.45 -10.55 -17.06
CA ALA A 154 -1.85 -9.93 -18.33
C ALA A 154 -3.37 -9.72 -18.40
N ARG A 155 -4.17 -10.73 -18.03
CA ARG A 155 -5.64 -10.61 -17.97
C ARG A 155 -6.11 -9.63 -16.90
N LEU A 156 -5.43 -9.61 -15.77
CA LEU A 156 -5.73 -8.65 -14.71
C LEU A 156 -5.46 -7.22 -15.18
N LEU A 157 -4.36 -6.99 -15.89
CA LEU A 157 -4.01 -5.68 -16.44
C LEU A 157 -5.02 -5.14 -17.45
N GLU A 158 -5.64 -5.99 -18.27
CA GLU A 158 -6.74 -5.58 -19.17
C GLU A 158 -7.88 -4.93 -18.37
N ILE A 159 -8.29 -5.56 -17.27
CA ILE A 159 -9.36 -5.05 -16.40
C ILE A 159 -8.89 -3.78 -15.68
N LEU A 160 -7.72 -3.82 -15.06
CA LEU A 160 -7.18 -2.70 -14.29
C LEU A 160 -6.99 -1.46 -15.15
N ASN A 161 -6.52 -1.61 -16.39
CA ASN A 161 -6.37 -0.50 -17.32
C ASN A 161 -7.70 0.21 -17.61
N HIS A 162 -8.80 -0.54 -17.62
CA HIS A 162 -10.13 0.02 -17.82
C HIS A 162 -10.65 0.73 -16.55
N ILE A 163 -10.52 0.12 -15.38
CA ILE A 163 -11.19 0.60 -14.15
C ILE A 163 -10.38 1.62 -13.36
N ARG A 164 -9.07 1.71 -13.56
CA ARG A 164 -8.18 2.57 -12.77
C ARG A 164 -7.85 3.91 -13.44
N GLN A 165 -8.86 4.55 -14.01
CA GLN A 165 -8.69 5.86 -14.64
C GLN A 165 -8.67 7.01 -13.59
N ASN A 166 -9.48 6.89 -12.55
CA ASN A 166 -9.53 7.77 -11.40
C ASN A 166 -10.05 7.03 -10.15
N VAL A 167 -10.03 7.68 -9.00
CA VAL A 167 -10.41 7.05 -7.72
C VAL A 167 -11.90 6.69 -7.69
N GLU A 168 -12.75 7.55 -8.23
CA GLU A 168 -14.21 7.35 -8.29
C GLU A 168 -14.54 6.10 -9.11
N MET A 169 -13.93 5.93 -10.27
CA MET A 169 -14.11 4.72 -11.09
C MET A 169 -13.65 3.46 -10.37
N ILE A 170 -12.54 3.53 -9.64
CA ILE A 170 -12.06 2.39 -8.85
C ILE A 170 -13.12 1.98 -7.84
N ILE A 171 -13.62 2.92 -7.03
CA ILE A 171 -14.65 2.65 -6.01
C ILE A 171 -15.91 2.06 -6.63
N TYR A 172 -16.37 2.66 -7.71
CA TYR A 172 -17.55 2.24 -8.43
C TYR A 172 -17.44 0.79 -8.97
N PHE A 173 -16.34 0.46 -9.64
CA PHE A 173 -16.14 -0.88 -10.18
C PHE A 173 -15.91 -1.92 -9.09
N GLU A 174 -15.13 -1.60 -8.06
CA GLU A 174 -14.92 -2.50 -6.92
C GLU A 174 -16.27 -2.92 -6.30
N LYS A 175 -17.15 -1.96 -6.01
CA LYS A 175 -18.48 -2.24 -5.46
C LYS A 175 -19.36 -3.04 -6.41
N ARG A 176 -19.37 -2.72 -7.69
CA ARG A 176 -20.14 -3.47 -8.70
C ARG A 176 -19.68 -4.91 -8.83
N ILE A 177 -18.37 -5.14 -8.86
CA ILE A 177 -17.83 -6.50 -8.91
C ILE A 177 -18.21 -7.26 -7.64
N LEU A 178 -18.05 -6.67 -6.46
CA LEU A 178 -18.44 -7.28 -5.18
C LEU A 178 -19.93 -7.64 -5.15
N LYS A 179 -20.81 -6.74 -5.60
CA LYS A 179 -22.26 -7.01 -5.70
C LYS A 179 -22.56 -8.16 -6.67
N ARG A 180 -21.98 -8.13 -7.87
CA ARG A 180 -22.18 -9.21 -8.85
C ARG A 180 -21.67 -10.57 -8.36
N ARG A 181 -20.68 -10.56 -7.50
CA ARG A 181 -20.13 -11.77 -6.86
C ARG A 181 -20.89 -12.17 -5.58
N GLY A 182 -21.90 -11.41 -5.16
CA GLY A 182 -22.71 -11.70 -3.99
C GLY A 182 -22.03 -11.44 -2.65
N PHE A 183 -20.97 -10.63 -2.61
CA PHE A 183 -20.29 -10.25 -1.34
C PHE A 183 -20.95 -9.08 -0.64
N ILE A 184 -21.67 -8.23 -1.36
CA ILE A 184 -22.42 -7.08 -0.83
C ILE A 184 -23.78 -6.98 -1.53
N ASP A 185 -24.78 -6.46 -0.81
CA ASP A 185 -26.15 -6.31 -1.35
C ASP A 185 -26.33 -5.04 -2.16
N SER A 186 -25.51 -4.00 -1.93
CA SER A 186 -25.62 -2.71 -2.58
C SER A 186 -24.27 -2.24 -3.13
N ASP A 187 -24.31 -1.72 -4.37
CA ASP A 187 -23.18 -1.05 -5.02
C ASP A 187 -23.26 0.48 -4.90
N PHE A 188 -24.11 0.99 -4.04
CA PHE A 188 -24.27 2.42 -3.81
C PHE A 188 -22.95 3.07 -3.39
N CYS A 189 -22.58 4.15 -4.08
CA CYS A 189 -21.45 5.00 -3.72
C CYS A 189 -21.95 6.24 -2.98
N ARG A 190 -21.26 6.61 -1.92
CA ARG A 190 -21.57 7.83 -1.17
C ARG A 190 -21.08 9.06 -1.94
N GLU A 191 -21.81 10.13 -1.84
CA GLU A 191 -21.36 11.43 -2.34
C GLU A 191 -20.04 11.85 -1.65
N PRO A 192 -19.14 12.55 -2.37
CA PRO A 192 -19.30 13.17 -3.69
C PRO A 192 -18.84 12.30 -4.90
N SER A 193 -18.82 10.97 -4.82
CA SER A 193 -18.41 10.08 -5.91
C SER A 193 -19.56 9.52 -6.73
#